data_dafdc42a2f029b55fa30c77375bcde46
#
_entry.id   dafdc42a2f029b55fa30c77375bcde46
#
_cell.length_a   1.000
_cell.length_b   1.000
_cell.length_c   1.000
_cell.angle_alpha   90.00
_cell.angle_beta   90.00
_cell.angle_gamma   90.00
#
_symmetry.space_group_name_H-M   'P 1'
#
loop_
_entity.id
_entity.type
_entity.pdbx_description
1 polymer ?
#
loop_
_entity_poly.entity_id
_entity_poly.type
_entity_poly.pdbx_seq_one_letter_code
_entity_poly.pdbx_strand_id
1 'polypeptide(L)'
;MTDQKRGRKTKYRLPQNWRSAVAALLLLTVLISGICTRYFSFVSRTVYQESTSHLSEILHKSDNMLNHLVSRNRMLLHLWGDFLDNASSEEQIRSSLNEMKGETGCAALYFLASDGSCMTPDGERGSLGSQVDLNGPFSAGEDVVLNAALPGKPQMLVFACPETQGTYRGFAYDAVAIAYYNNAVLNALDNTAF
;
A
#
# COMPACT_ATOMS: atom_id res chain seq x y z
N MET A 1 -68.17 -42.81 -50.49
CA MET A 1 -66.80 -43.36 -50.76
C MET A 1 -65.83 -42.65 -49.88
N THR A 2 -65.57 -43.20 -48.67
CA THR A 2 -64.68 -42.57 -47.65
C THR A 2 -63.54 -43.55 -47.45
N ASP A 3 -62.38 -43.09 -47.92
CA ASP A 3 -61.11 -43.82 -47.87
C ASP A 3 -60.42 -43.56 -46.56
N GLN A 4 -60.40 -44.54 -45.69
CA GLN A 4 -59.86 -44.45 -44.33
C GLN A 4 -58.41 -44.92 -44.36
N LYS A 5 -57.48 -43.95 -44.50
CA LYS A 5 -56.05 -44.19 -44.39
C LYS A 5 -55.65 -44.59 -42.95
N ARG A 6 -55.50 -45.87 -42.73
CA ARG A 6 -54.92 -46.48 -41.53
C ARG A 6 -53.45 -46.10 -41.44
N GLY A 7 -53.10 -45.19 -40.51
CA GLY A 7 -51.72 -44.87 -40.15
C GLY A 7 -51.04 -46.08 -39.53
N ARG A 8 -50.06 -46.62 -40.22
CA ARG A 8 -49.17 -47.68 -39.74
C ARG A 8 -48.22 -47.08 -38.66
N LYS A 9 -48.48 -47.33 -37.39
CA LYS A 9 -47.54 -47.05 -36.27
C LYS A 9 -46.39 -48.04 -36.40
N THR A 10 -45.27 -47.60 -36.93
CA THR A 10 -43.96 -48.28 -36.87
C THR A 10 -43.51 -48.34 -35.45
N LYS A 11 -43.68 -49.50 -34.78
CA LYS A 11 -43.00 -49.74 -33.47
C LYS A 11 -41.52 -49.90 -33.73
N TYR A 12 -40.74 -48.84 -33.40
CA TYR A 12 -39.28 -48.95 -33.35
C TYR A 12 -38.93 -49.95 -32.24
N ARG A 13 -38.55 -51.15 -32.59
CA ARG A 13 -37.94 -52.12 -31.68
C ARG A 13 -36.52 -51.67 -31.46
N LEU A 14 -36.24 -51.05 -30.28
CA LEU A 14 -34.88 -50.75 -29.83
C LEU A 14 -34.08 -52.05 -29.80
N PRO A 15 -32.83 -52.07 -30.34
CA PRO A 15 -32.01 -53.27 -30.37
C PRO A 15 -31.74 -53.75 -28.92
N GLN A 16 -31.69 -55.08 -28.75
CA GLN A 16 -31.56 -55.72 -27.44
C GLN A 16 -30.35 -55.27 -26.61
N ASN A 17 -29.34 -54.71 -27.28
CA ASN A 17 -28.08 -54.20 -26.65
C ASN A 17 -28.16 -52.72 -26.23
N TRP A 18 -29.28 -52.04 -26.43
CA TRP A 18 -29.38 -50.61 -26.09
C TRP A 18 -29.22 -50.35 -24.58
N ARG A 19 -29.71 -51.30 -23.74
CA ARG A 19 -29.57 -51.20 -22.28
C ARG A 19 -28.09 -51.22 -21.82
N SER A 20 -27.28 -52.08 -22.44
CA SER A 20 -25.85 -52.13 -22.15
C SER A 20 -25.09 -50.89 -22.67
N ALA A 21 -25.50 -50.37 -23.84
CA ALA A 21 -24.92 -49.14 -24.38
C ALA A 21 -25.25 -47.92 -23.51
N VAL A 22 -26.48 -47.79 -23.00
CA VAL A 22 -26.87 -46.72 -22.08
C VAL A 22 -26.16 -46.85 -20.74
N ALA A 23 -26.00 -48.06 -20.19
CA ALA A 23 -25.26 -48.29 -18.96
C ALA A 23 -23.78 -47.93 -19.12
N ALA A 24 -23.16 -48.30 -20.24
CA ALA A 24 -21.77 -47.91 -20.51
C ALA A 24 -21.60 -46.39 -20.65
N LEU A 25 -22.54 -45.71 -21.30
CA LEU A 25 -22.52 -44.26 -21.46
C LEU A 25 -22.67 -43.54 -20.11
N LEU A 26 -23.57 -44.03 -19.25
CA LEU A 26 -23.73 -43.49 -17.88
C LEU A 26 -22.49 -43.71 -17.04
N LEU A 27 -21.84 -44.87 -17.12
CA LEU A 27 -20.57 -45.14 -16.43
C LEU A 27 -19.46 -44.20 -16.90
N LEU A 28 -19.37 -43.97 -18.21
CA LEU A 28 -18.38 -43.06 -18.79
C LEU A 28 -18.61 -41.64 -18.35
N THR A 29 -19.86 -41.15 -18.33
CA THR A 29 -20.21 -39.81 -17.85
C THR A 29 -19.87 -39.60 -16.37
N VAL A 30 -20.13 -40.59 -15.52
CA VAL A 30 -19.78 -40.54 -14.10
C VAL A 30 -18.27 -40.52 -13.93
N LEU A 31 -17.53 -41.31 -14.69
CA LEU A 31 -16.07 -41.37 -14.65
C LEU A 31 -15.45 -40.04 -15.10
N ILE A 32 -15.91 -39.48 -16.21
CA ILE A 32 -15.44 -38.16 -16.69
C ILE A 32 -15.77 -37.06 -15.69
N SER A 33 -16.98 -37.04 -15.15
CA SER A 33 -17.42 -36.08 -14.14
C SER A 33 -16.53 -36.14 -12.88
N GLY A 34 -16.19 -37.36 -12.43
CA GLY A 34 -15.31 -37.56 -11.28
C GLY A 34 -13.87 -37.05 -11.53
N ILE A 35 -13.34 -37.32 -12.72
CA ILE A 35 -11.99 -36.80 -13.11
C ILE A 35 -12.01 -35.29 -13.22
N CYS A 36 -13.02 -34.71 -13.88
CA CYS A 36 -13.14 -33.24 -13.99
C CYS A 36 -13.27 -32.56 -12.63
N THR A 37 -14.06 -33.11 -11.71
CA THR A 37 -14.24 -32.55 -10.36
C THR A 37 -12.92 -32.60 -9.57
N ARG A 38 -12.19 -33.73 -9.65
CA ARG A 38 -10.87 -33.86 -9.02
C ARG A 38 -9.86 -32.88 -9.60
N TYR A 39 -9.82 -32.77 -10.93
CA TYR A 39 -8.92 -31.85 -11.61
C TYR A 39 -9.22 -30.39 -11.26
N PHE A 40 -10.50 -30.00 -11.28
CA PHE A 40 -10.92 -28.65 -10.92
C PHE A 40 -10.60 -28.31 -9.46
N SER A 41 -10.82 -29.26 -8.57
CA SER A 41 -10.45 -29.10 -7.15
C SER A 41 -8.96 -28.96 -6.93
N PHE A 42 -8.15 -29.72 -7.67
CA PHE A 42 -6.69 -29.64 -7.62
C PHE A 42 -6.18 -28.29 -8.15
N VAL A 43 -6.62 -27.87 -9.34
CA VAL A 43 -6.22 -26.60 -9.96
C VAL A 43 -6.65 -25.41 -9.08
N SER A 44 -7.89 -25.42 -8.61
CA SER A 44 -8.38 -24.36 -7.73
C SER A 44 -7.54 -24.24 -6.45
N ARG A 45 -7.19 -25.37 -5.83
CA ARG A 45 -6.37 -25.38 -4.62
C ARG A 45 -4.94 -24.87 -4.89
N THR A 46 -4.34 -25.28 -6.01
CA THR A 46 -2.98 -24.84 -6.38
C THR A 46 -2.94 -23.34 -6.68
N VAL A 47 -3.90 -22.85 -7.47
CA VAL A 47 -4.00 -21.42 -7.79
C VAL A 47 -4.24 -20.58 -6.54
N TYR A 48 -5.10 -21.05 -5.62
CA TYR A 48 -5.32 -20.35 -4.34
C TYR A 48 -4.07 -20.31 -3.48
N GLN A 49 -3.34 -21.42 -3.37
CA GLN A 49 -2.11 -21.48 -2.58
C GLN A 49 -1.01 -20.60 -3.16
N GLU A 50 -0.85 -20.62 -4.47
CA GLU A 50 0.15 -19.80 -5.16
C GLU A 50 -0.20 -18.31 -5.07
N SER A 51 -1.46 -17.93 -5.26
CA SER A 51 -1.91 -16.55 -5.12
C SER A 51 -1.77 -16.03 -3.70
N THR A 52 -2.10 -16.80 -2.68
CA THR A 52 -1.94 -16.40 -1.28
C THR A 52 -0.47 -16.30 -0.87
N SER A 53 0.38 -17.18 -1.38
CA SER A 53 1.82 -17.13 -1.14
C SER A 53 2.44 -15.88 -1.76
N HIS A 54 2.09 -15.56 -3.00
CA HIS A 54 2.55 -14.33 -3.66
C HIS A 54 2.06 -13.06 -2.95
N LEU A 55 0.80 -13.02 -2.53
CA LEU A 55 0.28 -11.88 -1.76
C LEU A 55 1.01 -11.72 -0.43
N SER A 56 1.26 -12.82 0.27
CA SER A 56 2.02 -12.80 1.53
C SER A 56 3.45 -12.30 1.33
N GLU A 57 4.11 -12.72 0.25
CA GLU A 57 5.47 -12.27 -0.08
C GLU A 57 5.51 -10.77 -0.41
N ILE A 58 4.55 -10.27 -1.21
CA ILE A 58 4.43 -8.84 -1.53
C ILE A 58 4.18 -8.02 -0.26
N LEU A 59 3.27 -8.48 0.61
CA LEU A 59 2.99 -7.81 1.88
C LEU A 59 4.23 -7.76 2.77
N HIS A 60 4.97 -8.85 2.86
CA HIS A 60 6.19 -8.91 3.69
C HIS A 60 7.31 -8.02 3.13
N LYS A 61 7.49 -7.97 1.81
CA LYS A 61 8.43 -7.05 1.17
C LYS A 61 8.03 -5.59 1.41
N SER A 62 6.73 -5.27 1.27
CA SER A 62 6.22 -3.92 1.50
C SER A 62 6.39 -3.49 2.97
N ASP A 63 6.13 -4.37 3.92
CA ASP A 63 6.31 -4.11 5.35
C ASP A 63 7.79 -3.85 5.69
N ASN A 64 8.69 -4.71 5.20
CA ASN A 64 10.13 -4.52 5.38
C ASN A 64 10.62 -3.19 4.78
N MET A 65 10.11 -2.80 3.61
CA MET A 65 10.49 -1.55 2.97
C MET A 65 9.96 -0.33 3.71
N LEU A 66 8.72 -0.37 4.19
CA LEU A 66 8.16 0.69 5.04
C LEU A 66 8.95 0.84 6.34
N ASN A 67 9.28 -0.26 7.00
CA ASN A 67 10.12 -0.25 8.19
C ASN A 67 11.52 0.32 7.92
N HIS A 68 12.09 -0.01 6.77
CA HIS A 68 13.37 0.57 6.34
C HIS A 68 13.27 2.08 6.08
N LEU A 69 12.19 2.53 5.44
CA LEU A 69 11.92 3.93 5.17
C LEU A 69 11.74 4.71 6.48
N VAL A 70 10.95 4.19 7.40
CA VAL A 70 10.73 4.78 8.73
C VAL A 70 12.05 4.88 9.48
N SER A 71 12.81 3.79 9.58
CA SER A 71 14.09 3.75 10.31
C SER A 71 15.12 4.71 9.71
N ARG A 72 15.20 4.78 8.38
CA ARG A 72 16.10 5.72 7.68
C ARG A 72 15.72 7.17 7.97
N ASN A 73 14.44 7.51 7.86
CA ASN A 73 13.98 8.87 8.09
C ASN A 73 14.12 9.27 9.55
N ARG A 74 13.89 8.35 10.48
CA ARG A 74 14.15 8.56 11.89
C ARG A 74 15.62 8.93 12.13
N MET A 75 16.55 8.11 11.63
CA MET A 75 17.98 8.38 11.77
C MET A 75 18.38 9.73 11.17
N LEU A 76 17.84 10.09 10.01
CA LEU A 76 18.11 11.39 9.37
C LEU A 76 17.57 12.55 10.22
N LEU A 77 16.37 12.41 10.78
CA LEU A 77 15.76 13.43 11.63
C LEU A 77 16.54 13.64 12.93
N HIS A 78 17.04 12.56 13.56
CA HIS A 78 17.91 12.66 14.73
C HIS A 78 19.23 13.36 14.42
N LEU A 79 19.92 12.96 13.35
CA LEU A 79 21.16 13.63 12.90
C LEU A 79 20.91 15.12 12.63
N TRP A 80 19.71 15.43 12.19
CA TRP A 80 19.27 16.80 11.91
C TRP A 80 19.02 17.59 13.17
N GLY A 81 18.43 16.98 14.15
CA GLY A 81 18.26 17.53 15.46
C GLY A 81 19.60 17.98 16.03
N ASP A 82 20.57 17.09 16.09
CA ASP A 82 21.90 17.35 16.55
C ASP A 82 22.59 18.50 15.76
N PHE A 83 22.32 18.56 14.46
CA PHE A 83 22.85 19.65 13.62
C PHE A 83 22.19 21.00 13.94
N LEU A 84 20.88 21.05 14.10
CA LEU A 84 20.15 22.29 14.40
C LEU A 84 20.54 22.87 15.75
N ASP A 85 20.79 22.05 16.75
CA ASP A 85 21.22 22.45 18.07
C ASP A 85 22.63 23.10 18.04
N ASN A 86 23.48 22.71 17.08
CA ASN A 86 24.83 23.18 16.92
C ASN A 86 24.99 24.25 15.82
N ALA A 87 23.93 24.57 15.07
CA ALA A 87 24.01 25.52 13.98
C ALA A 87 24.20 26.95 14.44
N SER A 88 25.22 27.63 13.90
CA SER A 88 25.62 28.99 14.33
C SER A 88 24.82 30.09 13.61
N SER A 89 24.10 29.79 12.52
CA SER A 89 23.35 30.80 11.77
C SER A 89 22.19 30.19 11.01
N GLU A 90 21.14 30.99 10.76
CA GLU A 90 19.99 30.62 9.93
C GLU A 90 20.37 30.25 8.49
N GLU A 91 21.42 30.89 7.97
CA GLU A 91 21.89 30.64 6.60
C GLU A 91 22.57 29.27 6.49
N GLN A 92 23.26 28.84 7.52
CA GLN A 92 23.83 27.50 7.64
C GLN A 92 22.74 26.45 7.72
N ILE A 93 21.70 26.67 8.54
CA ILE A 93 20.54 25.81 8.64
C ILE A 93 19.86 25.63 7.25
N ARG A 94 19.60 26.74 6.56
CA ARG A 94 18.97 26.74 5.24
C ARG A 94 19.79 25.98 4.17
N SER A 95 21.10 26.21 4.17
CA SER A 95 22.01 25.53 3.21
C SER A 95 22.02 24.03 3.41
N SER A 96 22.19 23.57 4.66
CA SER A 96 22.17 22.13 4.98
C SER A 96 20.85 21.47 4.72
N LEU A 97 19.74 22.19 4.92
CA LEU A 97 18.41 21.71 4.59
C LEU A 97 18.22 21.49 3.09
N ASN A 98 18.71 22.40 2.28
CA ASN A 98 18.62 22.28 0.83
C ASN A 98 19.51 21.12 0.31
N GLU A 99 20.67 20.93 0.90
CA GLU A 99 21.56 19.81 0.59
C GLU A 99 20.88 18.47 0.93
N MET A 100 20.35 18.34 2.14
CA MET A 100 19.63 17.15 2.58
C MET A 100 18.39 16.86 1.71
N LYS A 101 17.65 17.89 1.30
CA LYS A 101 16.54 17.73 0.37
C LYS A 101 17.00 17.12 -0.97
N GLY A 102 18.15 17.54 -1.47
CA GLY A 102 18.77 17.00 -2.68
C GLY A 102 19.18 15.53 -2.52
N GLU A 103 19.78 15.18 -1.40
CA GLU A 103 20.29 13.83 -1.14
C GLU A 103 19.17 12.82 -0.81
N THR A 104 18.15 13.25 -0.07
CA THR A 104 17.06 12.36 0.36
C THR A 104 15.97 12.18 -0.69
N GLY A 105 15.88 13.08 -1.67
CA GLY A 105 14.80 13.10 -2.63
C GLY A 105 13.43 13.41 -2.00
N CYS A 106 13.40 13.99 -0.80
CA CYS A 106 12.16 14.38 -0.15
C CYS A 106 11.48 15.53 -0.90
N ALA A 107 10.17 15.60 -0.79
CA ALA A 107 9.38 16.67 -1.42
C ALA A 107 9.58 18.01 -0.66
N ALA A 108 9.62 17.94 0.68
CA ALA A 108 9.80 19.11 1.53
C ALA A 108 10.28 18.74 2.94
N LEU A 109 10.81 19.75 3.61
CA LEU A 109 11.22 19.73 5.01
C LEU A 109 10.42 20.80 5.75
N TYR A 110 10.05 20.51 6.99
CA TYR A 110 9.22 21.40 7.79
C TYR A 110 9.74 21.46 9.24
N PHE A 111 9.63 22.64 9.81
CA PHE A 111 9.56 22.83 11.25
C PHE A 111 8.09 22.71 11.65
N LEU A 112 7.77 21.86 12.60
CA LEU A 112 6.42 21.48 12.95
C LEU A 112 6.16 21.77 14.43
N ALA A 113 5.07 22.49 14.70
CA ALA A 113 4.60 22.70 16.07
C ALA A 113 3.55 21.67 16.45
N SER A 114 3.35 21.48 17.74
CA SER A 114 2.40 20.50 18.30
C SER A 114 0.95 20.78 17.95
N ASP A 115 0.60 22.02 17.61
CA ASP A 115 -0.73 22.43 17.12
C ASP A 115 -0.98 22.08 15.63
N GLY A 116 0.02 21.47 14.96
CA GLY A 116 -0.04 21.14 13.54
C GLY A 116 0.34 22.30 12.62
N SER A 117 0.68 23.47 13.15
CA SER A 117 1.27 24.54 12.35
C SER A 117 2.67 24.14 11.90
N CYS A 118 3.07 24.58 10.70
CA CYS A 118 4.36 24.23 10.13
C CYS A 118 4.97 25.39 9.37
N MET A 119 6.30 25.36 9.24
CA MET A 119 7.06 26.33 8.48
C MET A 119 8.14 25.63 7.64
N THR A 120 8.30 26.03 6.39
CA THR A 120 9.42 25.57 5.55
C THR A 120 10.71 26.30 5.93
N PRO A 121 11.90 25.78 5.55
CA PRO A 121 13.17 26.48 5.72
C PRO A 121 13.23 27.84 5.03
N ASP A 122 12.44 28.01 3.99
CA ASP A 122 12.34 29.30 3.26
C ASP A 122 11.45 30.32 3.98
N GLY A 123 10.77 29.91 5.06
CA GLY A 123 9.89 30.76 5.88
C GLY A 123 8.42 30.74 5.47
N GLU A 124 8.01 29.89 4.53
CA GLU A 124 6.60 29.70 4.19
C GLU A 124 5.89 29.00 5.32
N ARG A 125 4.82 29.61 5.83
CA ARG A 125 3.99 29.05 6.91
C ARG A 125 2.78 28.30 6.34
N GLY A 126 2.42 27.21 7.03
CA GLY A 126 1.28 26.38 6.69
C GLY A 126 0.70 25.64 7.89
N SER A 127 -0.21 24.73 7.65
CA SER A 127 -0.75 23.82 8.67
C SER A 127 -1.05 22.47 8.03
N LEU A 128 -0.81 21.41 8.78
CA LEU A 128 -1.13 20.02 8.38
C LEU A 128 -2.64 19.72 8.40
N GLY A 129 -3.45 20.68 8.81
CA GLY A 129 -4.91 20.56 8.90
C GLY A 129 -5.39 20.42 10.35
N SER A 130 -6.61 20.87 10.59
CA SER A 130 -7.22 20.97 11.94
C SER A 130 -7.54 19.62 12.61
N GLN A 131 -7.32 18.50 11.93
CA GLN A 131 -7.59 17.16 12.47
C GLN A 131 -6.33 16.48 13.05
N VAL A 132 -5.18 17.13 12.96
CA VAL A 132 -3.91 16.57 13.42
C VAL A 132 -3.59 17.16 14.79
N ASP A 133 -3.77 16.36 15.83
CA ASP A 133 -3.31 16.68 17.18
C ASP A 133 -2.00 15.95 17.45
N LEU A 134 -0.92 16.71 17.53
CA LEU A 134 0.43 16.22 17.79
C LEU A 134 0.88 16.40 19.24
N ASN A 135 0.06 17.04 20.07
CA ASN A 135 0.43 17.32 21.46
C ASN A 135 0.70 16.04 22.26
N GLY A 136 -0.14 15.02 22.11
CA GLY A 136 0.04 13.74 22.80
C GLY A 136 1.35 13.05 22.41
N PRO A 137 1.55 12.69 21.15
CA PRO A 137 2.77 12.04 20.67
C PRO A 137 4.05 12.84 20.97
N PHE A 138 4.05 14.15 20.73
CA PHE A 138 5.23 14.98 20.94
C PHE A 138 5.58 15.12 22.43
N SER A 139 4.56 15.21 23.31
CA SER A 139 4.78 15.22 24.76
C SER A 139 5.35 13.88 25.28
N ALA A 140 5.06 12.79 24.58
CA ALA A 140 5.60 11.46 24.89
C ALA A 140 6.99 11.21 24.27
N GLY A 141 7.49 12.12 23.43
CA GLY A 141 8.74 11.94 22.70
C GLY A 141 8.64 10.88 21.59
N GLU A 142 7.43 10.66 21.06
CA GLU A 142 7.18 9.65 20.05
C GLU A 142 7.31 10.20 18.63
N ASP A 143 8.03 9.47 17.78
CA ASP A 143 8.05 9.76 16.36
C ASP A 143 6.68 9.56 15.74
N VAL A 144 6.31 10.45 14.85
CA VAL A 144 5.01 10.46 14.21
C VAL A 144 5.14 10.25 12.70
N VAL A 145 4.32 9.34 12.17
CA VAL A 145 4.15 9.18 10.72
C VAL A 145 2.69 9.45 10.39
N LEU A 146 2.46 10.43 9.55
CA LEU A 146 1.10 10.85 9.20
C LEU A 146 0.97 11.15 7.71
N ASN A 147 -0.25 11.03 7.21
CA ASN A 147 -0.60 11.43 5.86
C ASN A 147 -1.32 12.78 5.92
N ALA A 148 -0.68 13.84 5.44
CA ALA A 148 -1.16 15.19 5.54
C ALA A 148 -1.15 15.92 4.19
N ALA A 149 -2.10 16.82 4.00
CA ALA A 149 -2.12 17.74 2.88
C ALA A 149 -1.86 19.16 3.38
N LEU A 150 -0.88 19.82 2.79
CA LEU A 150 -0.65 21.24 2.99
C LEU A 150 -1.53 22.03 2.02
N PRO A 151 -1.91 23.29 2.36
CA PRO A 151 -2.69 24.13 1.47
C PRO A 151 -2.04 24.25 0.08
N GLY A 152 -2.78 23.86 -0.95
CA GLY A 152 -2.30 23.91 -2.34
C GLY A 152 -1.30 22.82 -2.75
N LYS A 153 -1.01 21.86 -1.87
CA LYS A 153 -0.13 20.72 -2.18
C LYS A 153 -0.90 19.39 -2.09
N PRO A 154 -0.46 18.35 -2.83
CA PRO A 154 -1.06 17.02 -2.72
C PRO A 154 -0.79 16.40 -1.35
N GLN A 155 -1.48 15.33 -1.05
CA GLN A 155 -1.21 14.53 0.15
C GLN A 155 0.21 13.97 0.14
N MET A 156 0.87 14.06 1.29
CA MET A 156 2.25 13.64 1.51
C MET A 156 2.34 12.77 2.76
N LEU A 157 3.25 11.83 2.72
CA LEU A 157 3.66 11.07 3.91
C LEU A 157 4.70 11.91 4.66
N VAL A 158 4.39 12.27 5.90
CA VAL A 158 5.19 13.13 6.76
C VAL A 158 5.73 12.31 7.92
N PHE A 159 7.04 12.35 8.11
CA PHE A 159 7.76 11.78 9.25
C PHE A 159 8.21 12.92 10.12
N ALA A 160 7.86 12.93 11.39
CA ALA A 160 8.24 13.96 12.36
C ALA A 160 8.91 13.34 13.58
N CYS A 161 9.99 13.97 14.04
CA CYS A 161 10.73 13.58 15.24
C CYS A 161 10.71 14.74 16.24
N PRO A 162 10.18 14.55 17.46
CA PRO A 162 10.01 15.61 18.46
C PRO A 162 11.27 15.90 19.30
N GLU A 163 12.39 15.27 19.03
CA GLU A 163 13.61 15.46 19.85
C GLU A 163 14.23 16.87 19.74
N THR A 164 13.82 17.63 18.74
CA THR A 164 14.36 18.97 18.46
C THR A 164 13.30 20.03 18.67
N GLN A 165 13.34 20.71 19.81
CA GLN A 165 12.51 21.89 20.07
C GLN A 165 13.36 23.15 19.87
N GLY A 166 12.78 24.18 19.26
CA GLY A 166 13.52 25.40 19.02
C GLY A 166 12.71 26.53 18.41
N THR A 167 13.45 27.54 17.98
CA THR A 167 12.84 28.66 17.27
C THR A 167 13.65 28.95 16.00
N TYR A 168 12.96 28.95 14.87
CA TYR A 168 13.54 29.31 13.59
C TYR A 168 12.78 30.46 12.97
N ARG A 169 13.41 31.58 12.66
CA ARG A 169 12.76 32.80 12.11
C ARG A 169 11.52 33.25 12.89
N GLY A 170 11.59 33.18 14.22
CA GLY A 170 10.46 33.54 15.09
C GLY A 170 9.28 32.56 15.05
N PHE A 171 9.46 31.37 14.50
CA PHE A 171 8.52 30.26 14.57
C PHE A 171 9.02 29.25 15.61
N ALA A 172 8.26 29.06 16.68
CA ALA A 172 8.54 28.02 17.65
C ALA A 172 8.09 26.67 17.08
N TYR A 173 8.97 25.68 17.16
CA TYR A 173 8.69 24.33 16.67
C TYR A 173 9.01 23.28 17.74
N ASP A 174 8.28 22.20 17.72
CA ASP A 174 8.41 21.07 18.65
C ASP A 174 9.03 19.86 17.96
N ALA A 175 9.08 19.85 16.62
CA ALA A 175 9.64 18.76 15.84
C ALA A 175 10.17 19.24 14.49
N VAL A 176 11.07 18.45 13.92
CA VAL A 176 11.46 18.56 12.51
C VAL A 176 10.79 17.43 11.73
N ALA A 177 10.35 17.72 10.51
CA ALA A 177 9.63 16.79 9.70
C ALA A 177 10.14 16.71 8.26
N ILE A 178 10.16 15.50 7.71
CA ILE A 178 10.46 15.19 6.30
C ILE A 178 9.16 14.74 5.62
N ALA A 179 8.85 15.29 4.46
CA ALA A 179 7.66 14.94 3.69
C ALA A 179 8.02 14.36 2.32
N TYR A 180 7.29 13.30 1.94
CA TYR A 180 7.38 12.65 0.64
C TYR A 180 6.03 12.65 -0.05
N TYR A 181 6.02 12.82 -1.38
CA TYR A 181 4.79 12.58 -2.13
C TYR A 181 4.36 11.12 -2.04
N ASN A 182 3.07 10.86 -1.81
CA ASN A 182 2.55 9.50 -1.67
C ASN A 182 2.83 8.64 -2.90
N ASN A 183 2.72 9.20 -4.10
CA ASN A 183 3.05 8.51 -5.35
C ASN A 183 4.54 8.15 -5.47
N ALA A 184 5.44 8.96 -4.92
CA ALA A 184 6.87 8.62 -4.92
C ALA A 184 7.16 7.43 -4.01
N VAL A 185 6.51 7.36 -2.85
CA VAL A 185 6.59 6.21 -1.93
C VAL A 185 5.99 4.96 -2.56
N LEU A 186 4.82 5.07 -3.19
CA LEU A 186 4.17 3.95 -3.88
C LEU A 186 5.00 3.44 -5.06
N ASN A 187 5.57 4.34 -5.88
CA ASN A 187 6.44 3.96 -6.99
C ASN A 187 7.73 3.26 -6.51
N ALA A 188 8.26 3.68 -5.37
CA ALA A 188 9.42 3.01 -4.76
C ALA A 188 9.04 1.59 -4.30
N LEU A 189 7.85 1.38 -3.75
CA LEU A 189 7.32 0.07 -3.39
C LEU A 189 7.12 -0.83 -4.62
N ASP A 190 6.60 -0.27 -5.72
CA ASP A 190 6.29 -1.00 -6.96
C ASP A 190 7.57 -1.45 -7.68
N ASN A 191 8.59 -0.60 -7.74
CA ASN A 191 9.88 -0.91 -8.36
C ASN A 191 10.71 -1.98 -7.62
N THR A 192 10.36 -2.34 -6.41
CA THR A 192 11.01 -3.41 -5.63
C THR A 192 10.25 -4.74 -5.65
N ALA A 193 9.06 -4.76 -6.27
CA ALA A 193 8.20 -5.94 -6.35
C ALA A 193 8.54 -6.90 -7.52
N PHE A 194 9.53 -6.57 -8.39
CA PHE A 194 9.97 -7.39 -9.53
C PHE A 194 11.43 -7.79 -9.40
#